data_1814abd98c734c2b25afe96ba06a0713
#
_entry.id   1814abd98c734c2b25afe96ba06a0713
#
_cell.length_a   1.000
_cell.length_b   1.000
_cell.length_c   1.000
_cell.angle_alpha   90.00
_cell.angle_beta   90.00
_cell.angle_gamma   90.00
#
_symmetry.space_group_name_H-M   'P 1'
#
loop_
_entity.id
_entity.type
_entity.pdbx_description
1 polymer ?
#
loop_
_entity_poly.entity_id
_entity_poly.type
_entity_poly.pdbx_seq_one_letter_code
_entity_poly.pdbx_strand_id
1 'polypeptide(L)'
;DYIGGFAVTGGMNIENKLEEFEANHDVYNAIMFKALADRFAEAFAECLHHKVRTHYWGYASDENLNNEDLIKETYRGIRPAPGYPACPEHSEKGKLFELMDATRNTGITLTESYAMTPTAAVSGWYFSHPDSKYFGVGEILEDQMGAWKEYEFEMEEKV
;
A
#
# COMPACT_ATOMS: atom_id res chain seq x y z
N ASP A 1 5.64 19.83 6.84
CA ASP A 1 6.01 18.50 6.37
C ASP A 1 5.02 18.01 5.32
N TYR A 2 5.43 17.03 4.53
CA TYR A 2 4.60 16.44 3.49
C TYR A 2 4.48 14.95 3.70
N ILE A 3 3.32 14.39 3.37
CA ILE A 3 3.04 12.96 3.31
C ILE A 3 2.68 12.61 1.87
N GLY A 4 3.15 11.49 1.36
CA GLY A 4 2.76 10.97 0.06
C GLY A 4 1.85 9.75 0.21
N GLY A 5 1.14 9.42 -0.85
CA GLY A 5 0.33 8.20 -0.93
C GLY A 5 0.57 7.47 -2.24
N PHE A 6 0.29 6.17 -2.26
CA PHE A 6 0.35 5.36 -3.47
C PHE A 6 -0.69 4.24 -3.48
N ALA A 7 -1.07 3.83 -4.67
CA ALA A 7 -1.80 2.60 -4.93
C ALA A 7 -1.37 2.02 -6.28
N VAL A 8 -1.03 0.75 -6.31
CA VAL A 8 -0.59 0.01 -7.49
C VAL A 8 -1.24 -1.36 -7.55
N THR A 9 -1.35 -1.92 -8.75
CA THR A 9 -1.88 -3.28 -8.92
C THR A 9 -1.18 -4.01 -10.06
N GLY A 10 -1.02 -5.32 -9.89
CA GLY A 10 -0.63 -6.27 -10.92
C GLY A 10 -1.79 -7.16 -11.39
N GLY A 11 -3.01 -6.91 -10.88
CA GLY A 11 -4.17 -7.81 -11.04
C GLY A 11 -5.28 -7.32 -11.97
N MET A 12 -5.10 -6.24 -12.72
CA MET A 12 -6.12 -5.77 -13.64
C MET A 12 -6.32 -6.73 -14.81
N ASN A 13 -7.60 -7.07 -15.07
CA ASN A 13 -8.02 -7.91 -16.20
C ASN A 13 -7.43 -9.34 -16.20
N ILE A 14 -7.07 -9.88 -15.05
CA ILE A 14 -6.59 -11.27 -14.93
C ILE A 14 -7.73 -12.29 -14.87
N GLU A 15 -8.96 -11.84 -14.65
CA GLU A 15 -10.15 -12.67 -14.41
C GLU A 15 -10.39 -13.62 -15.58
N ASN A 16 -10.38 -13.13 -16.82
CA ASN A 16 -10.60 -13.94 -18.02
C ASN A 16 -9.61 -15.12 -18.11
N LYS A 17 -8.35 -14.89 -17.73
CA LYS A 17 -7.34 -15.95 -17.76
C LYS A 17 -7.50 -16.93 -16.61
N LEU A 18 -7.95 -16.47 -15.46
CA LEU A 18 -8.29 -17.33 -14.34
C LEU A 18 -9.48 -18.21 -14.65
N GLU A 19 -10.54 -17.67 -15.25
CA GLU A 19 -11.71 -18.42 -15.72
C GLU A 19 -11.34 -19.52 -16.73
N GLU A 20 -10.40 -19.22 -17.65
CA GLU A 20 -9.87 -20.22 -18.60
C GLU A 20 -9.18 -21.39 -17.87
N PHE A 21 -8.34 -21.11 -16.86
CA PHE A 21 -7.71 -22.14 -16.07
C PHE A 21 -8.73 -22.96 -15.27
N GLU A 22 -9.70 -22.29 -14.67
CA GLU A 22 -10.76 -22.94 -13.90
C GLU A 22 -11.65 -23.85 -14.78
N ALA A 23 -12.03 -23.38 -15.97
CA ALA A 23 -12.80 -24.15 -16.94
C ALA A 23 -12.06 -25.42 -17.40
N ASN A 24 -10.73 -25.35 -17.45
CA ASN A 24 -9.87 -26.49 -17.80
C ASN A 24 -9.46 -27.34 -16.58
N HIS A 25 -10.00 -27.06 -15.39
CA HIS A 25 -9.60 -27.69 -14.12
C HIS A 25 -8.10 -27.56 -13.81
N ASP A 26 -7.44 -26.53 -14.34
CA ASP A 26 -6.03 -26.26 -14.18
C ASP A 26 -5.77 -25.40 -12.92
N VAL A 27 -5.99 -26.01 -11.78
CA VAL A 27 -5.83 -25.35 -10.47
C VAL A 27 -4.40 -24.87 -10.24
N TYR A 28 -3.41 -25.62 -10.73
CA TYR A 28 -2.00 -25.26 -10.55
C TYR A 28 -1.67 -23.93 -11.23
N ASN A 29 -2.00 -23.79 -12.52
CA ASN A 29 -1.74 -22.56 -13.25
C ASN A 29 -2.59 -21.38 -12.74
N ALA A 30 -3.82 -21.62 -12.29
CA ALA A 30 -4.64 -20.59 -11.65
C ALA A 30 -3.96 -20.02 -10.38
N ILE A 31 -3.44 -20.89 -9.51
CA ILE A 31 -2.70 -20.46 -8.29
C ILE A 31 -1.41 -19.74 -8.66
N MET A 32 -0.62 -20.29 -9.58
CA MET A 32 0.62 -19.66 -10.04
C MET A 32 0.38 -18.29 -10.66
N PHE A 33 -0.67 -18.13 -11.43
CA PHE A 33 -1.00 -16.86 -12.07
C PHE A 33 -1.40 -15.79 -11.04
N LYS A 34 -2.21 -16.15 -10.03
CA LYS A 34 -2.52 -15.27 -8.89
C LYS A 34 -1.24 -14.87 -8.14
N ALA A 35 -0.37 -15.83 -7.84
CA ALA A 35 0.90 -15.55 -7.15
C ALA A 35 1.84 -14.64 -7.96
N LEU A 36 1.87 -14.79 -9.29
CA LEU A 36 2.61 -13.89 -10.17
C LEU A 36 2.04 -12.47 -10.14
N ALA A 37 0.72 -12.31 -10.18
CA ALA A 37 0.07 -11.00 -10.09
C ALA A 37 0.44 -10.29 -8.78
N ASP A 38 0.44 -11.02 -7.64
CA ASP A 38 0.87 -10.49 -6.34
C ASP A 38 2.33 -10.05 -6.36
N ARG A 39 3.23 -10.88 -6.92
CA ARG A 39 4.65 -10.52 -7.05
C ARG A 39 4.86 -9.30 -7.93
N PHE A 40 4.08 -9.15 -9.01
CA PHE A 40 4.12 -7.94 -9.85
C PHE A 40 3.64 -6.70 -9.10
N ALA A 41 2.57 -6.79 -8.31
CA ALA A 41 2.10 -5.67 -7.50
C ALA A 41 3.17 -5.21 -6.50
N GLU A 42 3.82 -6.14 -5.80
CA GLU A 42 4.91 -5.84 -4.86
C GLU A 42 6.14 -5.23 -5.56
N ALA A 43 6.56 -5.83 -6.69
CA ALA A 43 7.67 -5.29 -7.47
C ALA A 43 7.37 -3.90 -8.03
N PHE A 44 6.12 -3.66 -8.41
CA PHE A 44 5.67 -2.35 -8.87
C PHE A 44 5.69 -1.32 -7.72
N ALA A 45 5.24 -1.68 -6.53
CA ALA A 45 5.32 -0.82 -5.35
C ALA A 45 6.78 -0.43 -5.04
N GLU A 46 7.72 -1.38 -5.12
CA GLU A 46 9.16 -1.11 -4.94
C GLU A 46 9.71 -0.18 -6.03
N CYS A 47 9.41 -0.47 -7.29
CA CYS A 47 9.83 0.34 -8.44
C CYS A 47 9.28 1.77 -8.34
N LEU A 48 8.00 1.92 -7.96
CA LEU A 48 7.37 3.23 -7.77
C LEU A 48 8.03 3.99 -6.62
N HIS A 49 8.27 3.33 -5.49
CA HIS A 49 8.94 3.96 -4.35
C HIS A 49 10.36 4.44 -4.71
N HIS A 50 11.14 3.64 -5.45
CA HIS A 50 12.42 4.08 -5.98
C HIS A 50 12.27 5.35 -6.85
N LYS A 51 11.31 5.37 -7.78
CA LYS A 51 11.06 6.56 -8.63
C LYS A 51 10.59 7.76 -7.82
N VAL A 52 9.81 7.56 -6.76
CA VAL A 52 9.40 8.63 -5.84
C VAL A 52 10.62 9.21 -5.14
N ARG A 53 11.50 8.38 -4.58
CA ARG A 53 12.71 8.81 -3.88
C ARG A 53 13.66 9.57 -4.79
N THR A 54 13.88 9.06 -6.00
CA THR A 54 14.94 9.57 -6.89
C THR A 54 14.46 10.64 -7.86
N HIS A 55 13.19 10.65 -8.23
CA HIS A 55 12.69 11.46 -9.34
C HIS A 55 11.43 12.28 -9.01
N TYR A 56 10.31 11.64 -8.64
CA TYR A 56 9.02 12.36 -8.52
C TYR A 56 8.98 13.31 -7.33
N TRP A 57 9.38 12.85 -6.18
CA TRP A 57 9.60 13.69 -4.99
C TRP A 57 11.05 14.12 -4.86
N GLY A 58 12.00 13.25 -5.25
CA GLY A 58 13.41 13.58 -5.43
C GLY A 58 14.20 13.83 -4.13
N TYR A 59 13.74 13.30 -3.00
CA TYR A 59 14.41 13.51 -1.71
C TYR A 59 15.68 12.67 -1.53
N ALA A 60 15.96 11.75 -2.45
CA ALA A 60 17.16 10.94 -2.53
C ALA A 60 17.60 10.77 -4.01
N SER A 61 17.76 11.89 -4.72
CA SER A 61 18.05 11.93 -6.15
C SER A 61 19.41 11.32 -6.55
N ASP A 62 20.30 11.18 -5.59
CA ASP A 62 21.63 10.57 -5.71
C ASP A 62 21.67 9.08 -5.31
N GLU A 63 20.52 8.49 -4.99
CA GLU A 63 20.40 7.09 -4.61
C GLU A 63 20.91 6.17 -5.72
N ASN A 64 21.85 5.28 -5.37
CA ASN A 64 22.39 4.26 -6.26
C ASN A 64 22.49 2.92 -5.51
N LEU A 65 21.32 2.27 -5.36
CA LEU A 65 21.18 1.01 -4.62
C LEU A 65 21.05 -0.17 -5.58
N ASN A 66 21.67 -1.28 -5.22
CA ASN A 66 21.47 -2.56 -5.89
C ASN A 66 20.27 -3.33 -5.30
N ASN A 67 19.94 -4.48 -5.88
CA ASN A 67 18.79 -5.27 -5.42
C ASN A 67 18.92 -5.76 -3.97
N GLU A 68 20.13 -6.05 -3.49
CA GLU A 68 20.34 -6.47 -2.10
C GLU A 68 20.07 -5.32 -1.13
N ASP A 69 20.46 -4.12 -1.50
CA ASP A 69 20.21 -2.90 -0.73
C ASP A 69 18.71 -2.59 -0.67
N LEU A 70 17.99 -2.77 -1.78
CA LEU A 70 16.52 -2.61 -1.84
C LEU A 70 15.81 -3.64 -0.96
N ILE A 71 16.24 -4.91 -0.99
CA ILE A 71 15.69 -5.97 -0.13
C ILE A 71 15.95 -5.67 1.36
N LYS A 72 17.09 -5.07 1.68
CA LYS A 72 17.44 -4.67 3.05
C LYS A 72 16.81 -3.34 3.47
N GLU A 73 16.08 -2.69 2.58
CA GLU A 73 15.43 -1.40 2.83
C GLU A 73 16.40 -0.31 3.35
N THR A 74 17.61 -0.26 2.79
CA THR A 74 18.65 0.71 3.21
C THR A 74 18.42 2.13 2.67
N TYR A 75 17.39 2.33 1.88
CA TYR A 75 17.00 3.63 1.35
C TYR A 75 16.42 4.56 2.42
N ARG A 76 16.43 5.86 2.13
CA ARG A 76 15.80 6.89 2.97
C ARG A 76 14.28 6.84 2.88
N GLY A 77 13.61 6.98 4.02
CA GLY A 77 12.15 6.99 4.11
C GLY A 77 11.53 5.60 4.18
N ILE A 78 10.22 5.55 4.31
CA ILE A 78 9.44 4.30 4.40
C ILE A 78 8.15 4.39 3.61
N ARG A 79 7.51 3.23 3.36
CA ARG A 79 6.19 3.12 2.73
C ARG A 79 5.24 2.24 3.55
N PRO A 80 4.83 2.65 4.76
CA PRO A 80 3.92 1.86 5.58
C PRO A 80 2.55 1.72 4.89
N ALA A 81 1.96 0.53 5.04
CA ALA A 81 0.66 0.21 4.46
C ALA A 81 -0.38 -0.06 5.56
N PRO A 82 -1.63 0.42 5.42
CA PRO A 82 -2.70 0.09 6.33
C PRO A 82 -2.98 -1.41 6.40
N GLY A 83 -3.08 -1.96 7.63
CA GLY A 83 -3.22 -3.37 7.92
C GLY A 83 -1.91 -4.08 8.30
N TYR A 84 -0.80 -3.35 8.40
CA TYR A 84 0.51 -3.85 8.82
C TYR A 84 0.92 -3.28 10.18
N PRO A 85 1.92 -3.87 10.87
CA PRO A 85 2.26 -3.48 12.25
C PRO A 85 2.54 -2.00 12.49
N ALA A 86 3.04 -1.28 11.49
CA ALA A 86 3.30 0.17 11.59
C ALA A 86 2.07 1.06 11.31
N CYS A 87 1.01 0.48 10.76
CA CYS A 87 -0.27 1.14 10.48
C CYS A 87 -1.39 0.08 10.53
N PRO A 88 -1.78 -0.41 11.71
CA PRO A 88 -2.61 -1.61 11.84
C PRO A 88 -4.06 -1.42 11.37
N GLU A 89 -4.59 -0.19 11.37
CA GLU A 89 -5.97 0.09 11.05
C GLU A 89 -6.24 0.07 9.54
N HIS A 90 -7.11 -0.85 9.11
CA HIS A 90 -7.46 -1.01 7.70
C HIS A 90 -8.31 0.14 7.14
N SER A 91 -9.11 0.82 7.97
CA SER A 91 -9.99 1.92 7.57
C SER A 91 -9.23 3.13 7.03
N GLU A 92 -7.95 3.28 7.40
CA GLU A 92 -7.08 4.32 6.84
C GLU A 92 -6.94 4.26 5.31
N LYS A 93 -7.19 3.09 4.68
CA LYS A 93 -7.27 2.98 3.22
C LYS A 93 -8.40 3.84 2.64
N GLY A 94 -9.50 4.01 3.36
CA GLY A 94 -10.60 4.88 2.93
C GLY A 94 -10.13 6.30 2.70
N LYS A 95 -9.46 6.90 3.69
CA LYS A 95 -8.89 8.25 3.61
C LYS A 95 -7.81 8.36 2.53
N LEU A 96 -6.94 7.35 2.44
CA LEU A 96 -5.89 7.29 1.42
C LEU A 96 -6.47 7.28 0.00
N PHE A 97 -7.50 6.48 -0.23
CA PHE A 97 -8.15 6.34 -1.54
C PHE A 97 -8.92 7.61 -1.93
N GLU A 98 -9.61 8.24 -0.98
CA GLU A 98 -10.29 9.52 -1.19
C GLU A 98 -9.29 10.62 -1.55
N LEU A 99 -8.22 10.78 -0.76
CA LEU A 99 -7.20 11.81 -0.96
C LEU A 99 -6.54 11.74 -2.35
N MET A 100 -6.32 10.53 -2.86
CA MET A 100 -5.68 10.31 -4.16
C MET A 100 -6.67 10.16 -5.33
N ASP A 101 -7.99 10.17 -5.08
CA ASP A 101 -8.99 9.72 -6.06
C ASP A 101 -8.59 8.36 -6.68
N ALA A 102 -8.14 7.45 -5.81
CA ALA A 102 -7.40 6.24 -6.22
C ALA A 102 -8.25 5.33 -7.10
N THR A 103 -9.53 5.15 -6.78
CA THR A 103 -10.44 4.31 -7.59
C THR A 103 -10.56 4.83 -9.01
N ARG A 104 -10.73 6.12 -9.19
CA ARG A 104 -10.83 6.73 -10.52
C ARG A 104 -9.51 6.65 -11.29
N ASN A 105 -8.39 6.88 -10.59
CA ASN A 105 -7.08 6.96 -11.22
C ASN A 105 -6.46 5.59 -11.53
N THR A 106 -6.82 4.54 -10.77
CA THR A 106 -6.20 3.21 -10.88
C THR A 106 -7.18 2.10 -11.23
N GLY A 107 -8.48 2.29 -11.02
CA GLY A 107 -9.49 1.24 -11.11
C GLY A 107 -9.53 0.30 -9.90
N ILE A 108 -8.66 0.47 -8.91
CA ILE A 108 -8.69 -0.31 -7.68
C ILE A 108 -9.86 0.18 -6.82
N THR A 109 -10.67 -0.75 -6.31
CA THR A 109 -11.79 -0.45 -5.40
C THR A 109 -11.54 -1.04 -4.02
N LEU A 110 -12.27 -0.55 -3.01
CA LEU A 110 -12.27 -1.10 -1.66
C LEU A 110 -13.60 -1.80 -1.38
N THR A 111 -13.54 -2.94 -0.69
CA THR A 111 -14.72 -3.58 -0.09
C THR A 111 -15.14 -2.84 1.19
N GLU A 112 -16.28 -3.22 1.76
CA GLU A 112 -16.74 -2.70 3.07
C GLU A 112 -15.72 -2.95 4.21
N SER A 113 -14.92 -4.00 4.11
CA SER A 113 -13.84 -4.32 5.05
C SER A 113 -12.47 -3.75 4.65
N TYR A 114 -12.44 -2.80 3.70
CA TYR A 114 -11.23 -2.17 3.18
C TYR A 114 -10.23 -3.14 2.52
N ALA A 115 -10.69 -4.28 2.01
CA ALA A 115 -9.88 -5.11 1.12
C ALA A 115 -9.87 -4.52 -0.29
N MET A 116 -8.73 -4.57 -0.96
CA MET A 116 -8.59 -4.06 -2.33
C MET A 116 -9.08 -5.07 -3.37
N THR A 117 -9.71 -4.57 -4.42
CA THR A 117 -10.09 -5.33 -5.62
C THR A 117 -9.52 -4.61 -6.86
N PRO A 118 -8.67 -5.26 -7.69
CA PRO A 118 -8.18 -6.65 -7.57
C PRO A 118 -7.35 -6.89 -6.30
N THR A 119 -7.28 -8.13 -5.82
CA THR A 119 -6.52 -8.50 -4.62
C THR A 119 -5.01 -8.29 -4.77
N ALA A 120 -4.48 -8.53 -5.97
CA ALA A 120 -3.08 -8.26 -6.31
C ALA A 120 -2.82 -6.75 -6.42
N ALA A 121 -2.94 -6.04 -5.31
CA ALA A 121 -2.76 -4.60 -5.20
C ALA A 121 -2.02 -4.24 -3.91
N VAL A 122 -1.28 -3.14 -3.94
CA VAL A 122 -0.57 -2.57 -2.79
C VAL A 122 -0.89 -1.09 -2.69
N SER A 123 -1.19 -0.61 -1.49
CA SER A 123 -1.40 0.82 -1.25
C SER A 123 -0.81 1.22 0.10
N GLY A 124 -0.40 2.47 0.24
CA GLY A 124 0.20 2.94 1.47
C GLY A 124 0.64 4.40 1.40
N TRP A 125 1.33 4.79 2.44
CA TRP A 125 1.86 6.12 2.63
C TRP A 125 3.35 6.17 2.34
N TYR A 126 3.86 7.35 1.96
CA TYR A 126 5.28 7.63 1.87
C TYR A 126 5.69 8.65 2.91
N PHE A 127 6.72 8.33 3.69
CA PHE A 127 7.39 9.25 4.60
C PHE A 127 8.84 9.41 4.18
N SER A 128 9.28 10.64 3.94
CA SER A 128 10.61 10.97 3.40
C SER A 128 11.63 11.38 4.45
N HIS A 129 11.22 11.51 5.73
CA HIS A 129 12.12 11.93 6.79
C HIS A 129 13.27 10.91 6.97
N PRO A 130 14.53 11.36 7.15
CA PRO A 130 15.67 10.44 7.26
C PRO A 130 15.59 9.48 8.46
N ASP A 131 14.91 9.90 9.54
CA ASP A 131 14.73 9.07 10.74
C ASP A 131 13.47 8.19 10.69
N SER A 132 12.73 8.22 9.58
CA SER A 132 11.57 7.34 9.40
C SER A 132 12.00 5.89 9.39
N LYS A 133 11.33 5.07 10.19
CA LYS A 133 11.57 3.62 10.28
C LYS A 133 10.29 2.90 10.61
N TYR A 134 10.21 1.64 10.20
CA TYR A 134 9.11 0.77 10.61
C TYR A 134 9.21 0.41 12.08
N PHE A 135 8.06 0.38 12.74
CA PHE A 135 7.90 -0.09 14.11
C PHE A 135 6.52 -0.72 14.28
N GLY A 136 6.37 -1.61 15.24
CA GLY A 136 5.05 -2.13 15.61
C GLY A 136 4.37 -1.21 16.59
N VAL A 137 3.13 -0.82 16.32
CA VAL A 137 2.32 0.01 17.24
C VAL A 137 2.03 -0.76 18.53
N GLY A 138 1.98 -2.11 18.47
CA GLY A 138 1.65 -2.95 19.60
C GLY A 138 0.14 -2.97 19.89
N GLU A 139 -0.21 -3.31 21.13
CA GLU A 139 -1.60 -3.30 21.59
C GLU A 139 -2.03 -1.89 21.95
N ILE A 140 -3.15 -1.44 21.38
CA ILE A 140 -3.74 -0.13 21.69
C ILE A 140 -4.65 -0.30 22.89
N LEU A 141 -4.37 0.39 23.98
CA LEU A 141 -5.10 0.32 25.23
C LEU A 141 -6.24 1.36 25.28
N GLU A 142 -7.13 1.21 26.28
CA GLU A 142 -8.35 2.05 26.40
C GLU A 142 -8.06 3.55 26.52
N ASP A 143 -6.96 3.94 27.18
CA ASP A 143 -6.52 5.32 27.30
C ASP A 143 -6.14 5.94 25.95
N GLN A 144 -5.49 5.18 25.09
CA GLN A 144 -5.15 5.58 23.71
C GLN A 144 -6.41 5.64 22.83
N MET A 145 -7.34 4.69 22.99
CA MET A 145 -8.61 4.68 22.26
C MET A 145 -9.50 5.86 22.63
N GLY A 146 -9.46 6.32 23.88
CA GLY A 146 -10.18 7.53 24.33
C GLY A 146 -9.71 8.76 23.57
N ALA A 147 -8.41 9.00 23.53
CA ALA A 147 -7.81 10.12 22.82
C ALA A 147 -8.08 10.08 21.31
N TRP A 148 -8.09 8.88 20.71
CA TRP A 148 -8.40 8.69 19.29
C TRP A 148 -9.84 9.10 18.95
N LYS A 149 -10.81 8.68 19.76
CA LYS A 149 -12.22 9.01 19.57
C LYS A 149 -12.50 10.51 19.73
N GLU A 150 -11.85 11.18 20.68
CA GLU A 150 -11.92 12.63 20.83
C GLU A 150 -11.40 13.35 19.59
N TYR A 151 -10.28 12.89 19.03
CA TYR A 151 -9.72 13.45 17.81
C TYR A 151 -10.62 13.26 16.57
N GLU A 152 -11.19 12.07 16.38
CA GLU A 152 -12.15 11.83 15.28
C GLU A 152 -13.36 12.74 15.39
N PHE A 153 -13.93 12.88 16.57
CA PHE A 153 -15.09 13.76 16.82
C PHE A 153 -14.77 15.24 16.51
N GLU A 154 -13.61 15.73 16.93
CA GLU A 154 -13.18 17.11 16.61
C GLU A 154 -12.96 17.35 15.11
N MET A 155 -12.60 16.33 14.36
CA MET A 155 -12.40 16.45 12.91
C MET A 155 -13.72 16.45 12.15
N GLU A 156 -14.71 15.66 12.58
CA GLU A 156 -16.06 15.64 11.99
C GLU A 156 -16.81 16.97 12.20
N GLU A 157 -16.61 17.66 13.34
CA GLU A 157 -17.20 18.97 13.59
C GLU A 157 -16.58 20.12 12.76
N LYS A 158 -15.42 19.92 12.14
CA LYS A 158 -14.70 20.95 11.37
C LYS A 158 -14.94 20.85 9.85
N VAL A 159 -15.71 19.86 9.38
CA VAL A 159 -16.08 19.65 7.98
C VAL A 159 -17.49 20.13 7.74
#